data_1e4c10b0ffc1a616f2c1351f7ea72f09
#
_entry.id   1e4c10b0ffc1a616f2c1351f7ea72f09
#
_cell.length_a   1.000
_cell.length_b   1.000
_cell.length_c   1.000
_cell.angle_alpha   90.00
_cell.angle_beta   90.00
_cell.angle_gamma   90.00
#
_symmetry.space_group_name_H-M   'P 1'
#
loop_
_entity.id
_entity.type
_entity.pdbx_description
1 polymer ?
#
loop_
_entity_poly.entity_id
_entity_poly.type
_entity_poly.pdbx_seq_one_letter_code
_entity_poly.pdbx_strand_id
1 'polypeptide(L)'
;YPLLMHDNQGQSMFLMTNIDCPYRRDGNILPQGSGTISGVIVHEEYTRFENGGDIGHYQMRHLSREDIKIDQSKNNSFSTIIAEWNAFKLSGTKVLPSEGNGELWHTAVTPTASTDYGYLGVIDGVTDGKGIISASKNLAFQAKTWWNSSTGKANSWMIKCSTSGITGTHVSLQLATLNYSVGAPRYWNVEWSEHGNEDGEWTKVGEYTIPDVVQWGNTLYEQLNAWKNTNIELPLDLLGKSTVYLRLIPSANKAGTTTTYDTAVINNNSTSGLMYVSIRYNK
;
A
#
# COMPACT_ATOMS: atom_id res chain seq x y z
N TYR A 1 14.13 17.28 6.47
CA TYR A 1 13.03 16.63 5.78
C TYR A 1 12.45 15.57 6.70
N PRO A 2 11.12 15.43 6.76
CA PRO A 2 10.49 14.34 7.49
C PRO A 2 10.81 12.99 6.83
N LEU A 3 11.03 11.98 7.64
CA LEU A 3 11.18 10.60 7.20
C LEU A 3 9.89 9.87 7.44
N LEU A 4 9.40 9.15 6.45
CA LEU A 4 8.27 8.27 6.64
C LEU A 4 8.77 6.97 7.26
N MET A 5 8.21 6.60 8.39
CA MET A 5 8.44 5.30 9.02
C MET A 5 7.16 4.49 9.01
N HIS A 6 7.31 3.18 9.04
CA HIS A 6 6.21 2.24 9.10
C HIS A 6 6.37 1.32 10.30
N ASP A 7 5.28 0.95 10.91
CA ASP A 7 5.27 -0.12 11.89
C ASP A 7 5.15 -1.51 11.22
N ASN A 8 5.22 -2.55 12.02
CA ASN A 8 5.07 -3.92 11.55
C ASN A 8 3.63 -4.28 11.09
N GLN A 9 2.69 -3.37 11.24
CA GLN A 9 1.31 -3.49 10.78
C GLN A 9 1.04 -2.67 9.51
N GLY A 10 2.09 -2.02 8.97
CA GLY A 10 1.99 -1.16 7.80
C GLY A 10 1.39 0.23 8.08
N GLN A 11 1.24 0.62 9.34
CA GLN A 11 0.84 1.98 9.68
C GLN A 11 2.02 2.92 9.49
N SER A 12 1.73 4.14 9.06
CA SER A 12 2.76 5.12 8.72
C SER A 12 2.71 6.33 9.62
N MET A 13 3.87 6.85 9.97
CA MET A 13 4.02 8.10 10.70
C MET A 13 5.30 8.81 10.25
N PHE A 14 5.30 10.14 10.27
CA PHE A 14 6.53 10.88 10.03
C PHE A 14 7.44 10.89 11.26
N LEU A 15 8.72 10.62 11.03
CA LEU A 15 9.78 10.85 12.00
C LEU A 15 10.43 12.19 11.70
N MET A 16 10.47 13.07 12.69
CA MET A 16 11.09 14.39 12.56
C MET A 16 12.27 14.54 13.50
N THR A 17 13.37 14.98 12.95
CA THR A 17 14.52 15.46 13.74
C THR A 17 14.40 16.96 13.88
N ASN A 18 14.35 17.45 15.12
CA ASN A 18 14.27 18.88 15.40
C ASN A 18 15.43 19.65 14.76
N ILE A 19 15.19 20.89 14.37
CA ILE A 19 16.20 21.77 13.79
C ILE A 19 17.37 22.01 14.77
N ASP A 20 17.08 22.03 16.05
CA ASP A 20 18.06 22.28 17.12
C ASP A 20 18.77 21.00 17.58
N CYS A 21 18.47 19.85 16.99
CA CYS A 21 19.08 18.60 17.35
C CYS A 21 20.57 18.57 16.95
N PRO A 22 21.52 18.38 17.87
CA PRO A 22 22.96 18.50 17.58
C PRO A 22 23.48 17.44 16.60
N TYR A 23 22.79 16.32 16.46
CA TYR A 23 23.17 15.23 15.53
C TYR A 23 22.40 15.28 14.19
N ARG A 24 21.62 16.31 13.93
CA ARG A 24 20.77 16.41 12.73
C ARG A 24 21.55 16.37 11.42
N ARG A 25 22.82 16.81 11.42
CA ARG A 25 23.67 16.91 10.23
C ARG A 25 25.08 16.37 10.48
N ASP A 26 25.21 15.35 11.27
CA ASP A 26 26.50 14.77 11.64
C ASP A 26 27.08 13.80 10.59
N GLY A 27 26.39 13.65 9.44
CA GLY A 27 26.85 12.80 8.35
C GLY A 27 26.49 11.33 8.52
N ASN A 28 25.83 10.94 9.58
CA ASN A 28 25.40 9.56 9.73
C ASN A 28 24.31 9.21 8.71
N ILE A 29 24.43 8.03 8.15
CA ILE A 29 23.44 7.45 7.26
C ILE A 29 22.22 7.07 8.10
N LEU A 30 21.04 7.31 7.55
CA LEU A 30 19.79 6.87 8.16
C LEU A 30 19.81 5.35 8.36
N PRO A 31 19.47 4.86 9.56
CA PRO A 31 19.44 3.43 9.80
C PRO A 31 18.39 2.79 8.91
N GLN A 32 18.79 1.73 8.22
CA GLN A 32 17.92 0.88 7.43
C GLN A 32 17.87 -0.49 8.09
N GLY A 33 16.70 -0.91 8.47
CA GLY A 33 16.55 -2.16 9.20
C GLY A 33 15.30 -2.12 10.06
N SER A 34 15.21 -3.06 10.97
CA SER A 34 14.08 -3.17 11.90
C SER A 34 14.50 -2.95 13.32
N GLY A 35 13.64 -2.38 14.12
CA GLY A 35 13.92 -2.12 15.51
C GLY A 35 12.85 -1.32 16.20
N THR A 36 13.23 -0.52 17.17
CA THR A 36 12.31 0.36 17.89
C THR A 36 12.76 1.81 17.80
N ILE A 37 11.80 2.70 17.68
CA ILE A 37 12.00 4.14 17.79
C ILE A 37 11.08 4.62 18.91
N SER A 38 11.64 5.41 19.83
CA SER A 38 10.90 6.05 20.89
C SER A 38 10.87 7.55 20.67
N GLY A 39 9.82 8.21 21.11
CA GLY A 39 9.70 9.65 20.96
C GLY A 39 8.37 10.20 21.44
N VAL A 40 8.21 11.50 21.28
CA VAL A 40 6.97 12.22 21.59
C VAL A 40 6.15 12.37 20.32
N ILE A 41 4.89 12.00 20.39
CA ILE A 41 3.94 12.26 19.31
C ILE A 41 3.50 13.71 19.40
N VAL A 42 3.71 14.45 18.34
CA VAL A 42 3.28 15.83 18.21
C VAL A 42 2.36 15.98 17.01
N HIS A 43 1.37 16.84 17.16
CA HIS A 43 0.56 17.30 16.06
C HIS A 43 1.12 18.64 15.62
N GLU A 44 1.51 18.76 14.37
CA GLU A 44 2.03 19.99 13.81
C GLU A 44 1.13 20.45 12.68
N GLU A 45 0.68 21.67 12.78
CA GLU A 45 -0.10 22.31 11.73
C GLU A 45 0.87 22.97 10.76
N TYR A 46 0.75 22.61 9.48
CA TYR A 46 1.50 23.25 8.41
C TYR A 46 0.56 24.16 7.62
N THR A 47 0.78 25.44 7.71
CA THR A 47 0.20 26.38 6.76
C THR A 47 0.96 26.25 5.43
N ARG A 48 0.54 25.33 4.59
CA ARG A 48 1.28 25.03 3.36
C ARG A 48 0.77 25.79 2.14
N PHE A 49 -0.39 26.44 2.24
CA PHE A 49 -1.03 27.13 1.12
C PHE A 49 -1.59 28.48 1.56
N GLU A 50 -1.40 29.49 0.71
CA GLU A 50 -1.85 30.86 0.94
C GLU A 50 -3.37 31.03 1.16
N ASN A 51 -4.16 30.01 0.88
CA ASN A 51 -5.62 30.01 1.00
C ASN A 51 -6.16 29.01 2.03
N GLY A 52 -5.36 28.68 3.01
CA GLY A 52 -5.83 28.23 4.30
C GLY A 52 -6.50 26.86 4.36
N GLY A 53 -5.75 25.87 4.45
CA GLY A 53 -6.13 24.65 5.11
C GLY A 53 -4.95 24.22 5.96
N ASP A 54 -5.05 24.32 7.25
CA ASP A 54 -4.07 23.73 8.15
C ASP A 54 -4.16 22.21 8.04
N ILE A 55 -3.10 21.62 7.50
CA ILE A 55 -2.98 20.17 7.46
C ILE A 55 -2.24 19.75 8.71
N GLY A 56 -2.99 19.27 9.69
CA GLY A 56 -2.39 18.66 10.86
C GLY A 56 -1.75 17.32 10.51
N HIS A 57 -0.49 17.13 10.87
CA HIS A 57 0.19 15.86 10.77
C HIS A 57 0.64 15.39 12.14
N TYR A 58 0.32 14.15 12.46
CA TYR A 58 0.96 13.49 13.57
C TYR A 58 2.35 13.04 13.17
N GLN A 59 3.32 13.38 13.98
CA GLN A 59 4.71 13.02 13.77
C GLN A 59 5.35 12.60 15.08
N MET A 60 6.32 11.71 14.99
CA MET A 60 7.16 11.32 16.11
C MET A 60 8.41 12.18 16.12
N ARG A 61 8.71 12.80 17.26
CA ARG A 61 9.96 13.49 17.54
C ARG A 61 10.77 12.68 18.54
N HIS A 62 11.89 12.13 18.11
CA HIS A 62 12.85 11.51 19.01
C HIS A 62 13.63 12.58 19.76
N LEU A 63 14.00 12.30 21.00
CA LEU A 63 14.64 13.24 21.90
C LEU A 63 16.16 13.10 21.87
N SER A 64 16.63 11.89 21.61
CA SER A 64 18.05 11.57 21.53
C SER A 64 18.34 10.53 20.45
N ARG A 65 19.61 10.32 20.15
CA ARG A 65 20.03 9.28 19.20
C ARG A 65 19.74 7.87 19.75
N GLU A 66 19.80 7.70 21.04
CA GLU A 66 19.54 6.44 21.74
C GLU A 66 18.08 5.99 21.63
N ASP A 67 17.20 6.91 21.25
CA ASP A 67 15.78 6.58 20.96
C ASP A 67 15.59 5.83 19.66
N ILE A 68 16.63 5.79 18.81
CA ILE A 68 16.62 5.10 17.53
C ILE A 68 17.46 3.82 17.67
N LYS A 69 16.77 2.69 17.93
CA LYS A 69 17.39 1.37 18.11
C LYS A 69 17.05 0.48 16.91
N ILE A 70 17.62 0.81 15.77
CA ILE A 70 17.45 0.07 14.52
C ILE A 70 18.63 -0.86 14.31
N ASP A 71 18.35 -2.13 14.16
CA ASP A 71 19.33 -3.17 13.82
C ASP A 71 19.50 -3.24 12.31
N GLN A 72 20.64 -2.79 11.83
CA GLN A 72 20.99 -2.77 10.41
C GLN A 72 21.04 -4.18 9.79
N SER A 73 21.35 -5.20 10.61
CA SER A 73 21.37 -6.59 10.14
C SER A 73 19.96 -7.14 9.84
N LYS A 74 18.95 -6.49 10.38
CA LYS A 74 17.53 -6.80 10.14
C LYS A 74 16.93 -5.89 9.06
N ASN A 75 17.74 -5.54 8.08
CA ASN A 75 17.24 -4.83 6.93
C ASN A 75 16.37 -5.77 6.08
N ASN A 76 15.06 -5.66 6.24
CA ASN A 76 14.07 -6.39 5.46
C ASN A 76 13.83 -5.74 4.09
N SER A 77 14.85 -5.11 3.54
CA SER A 77 14.79 -4.56 2.21
C SER A 77 14.74 -5.71 1.20
N PHE A 78 13.56 -5.97 0.69
CA PHE A 78 13.33 -7.01 -0.30
C PHE A 78 13.90 -6.58 -1.65
N SER A 79 14.99 -7.21 -2.06
CA SER A 79 15.78 -6.75 -3.19
C SER A 79 15.45 -7.43 -4.50
N THR A 80 14.88 -8.64 -4.47
CA THR A 80 14.63 -9.42 -5.68
C THR A 80 13.15 -9.49 -6.00
N ILE A 81 12.81 -9.09 -7.21
CA ILE A 81 11.42 -9.07 -7.70
C ILE A 81 11.02 -10.47 -8.16
N ILE A 82 9.87 -10.95 -7.69
CA ILE A 82 9.17 -12.13 -8.23
C ILE A 82 8.24 -11.67 -9.35
N ALA A 83 7.41 -10.67 -9.07
CA ALA A 83 6.53 -10.03 -10.05
C ALA A 83 6.21 -8.61 -9.61
N GLU A 84 6.19 -7.68 -10.55
CA GLU A 84 5.91 -6.26 -10.28
C GLU A 84 4.96 -5.68 -11.32
N TRP A 85 3.97 -4.94 -10.87
CA TRP A 85 3.03 -4.17 -11.68
C TRP A 85 3.17 -2.69 -11.31
N ASN A 86 3.93 -1.95 -12.10
CA ASN A 86 4.14 -0.51 -11.97
C ASN A 86 3.71 0.25 -13.22
N ALA A 87 3.11 -0.43 -14.19
CA ALA A 87 2.53 0.14 -15.39
C ALA A 87 1.31 -0.68 -15.83
N PHE A 88 0.33 -0.01 -16.43
CA PHE A 88 -0.87 -0.67 -16.95
C PHE A 88 -0.59 -1.28 -18.32
N LYS A 89 -0.53 -2.60 -18.38
CA LYS A 89 -0.40 -3.36 -19.62
C LYS A 89 -1.44 -4.48 -19.64
N LEU A 90 -2.55 -4.23 -20.33
CA LEU A 90 -3.64 -5.19 -20.41
C LEU A 90 -3.40 -6.25 -21.49
N SER A 91 -3.71 -7.52 -21.18
CA SER A 91 -3.79 -8.62 -22.12
C SER A 91 -5.08 -9.40 -21.84
N GLY A 92 -6.04 -9.33 -22.74
CA GLY A 92 -7.39 -9.83 -22.50
C GLY A 92 -8.04 -9.12 -21.30
N THR A 93 -8.36 -9.85 -20.25
CA THR A 93 -8.91 -9.31 -18.99
C THR A 93 -7.88 -9.15 -17.88
N LYS A 94 -6.61 -9.38 -18.16
CA LYS A 94 -5.54 -9.44 -17.18
C LYS A 94 -4.51 -8.34 -17.41
N VAL A 95 -3.99 -7.78 -16.34
CA VAL A 95 -2.85 -6.86 -16.36
C VAL A 95 -1.58 -7.69 -16.23
N LEU A 96 -0.68 -7.52 -17.18
CA LEU A 96 0.61 -8.20 -17.18
C LEU A 96 1.62 -7.45 -16.31
N PRO A 97 2.54 -8.15 -15.66
CA PRO A 97 3.57 -7.49 -14.87
C PRO A 97 4.54 -6.69 -15.75
N SER A 98 5.11 -5.65 -15.18
CA SER A 98 6.18 -4.84 -15.77
C SER A 98 7.52 -5.57 -15.67
N GLU A 99 7.69 -6.37 -14.62
CA GLU A 99 8.87 -7.18 -14.33
C GLU A 99 8.45 -8.50 -13.69
N GLY A 100 9.19 -9.58 -13.98
CA GLY A 100 8.88 -10.93 -13.51
C GLY A 100 7.76 -11.60 -14.29
N ASN A 101 7.12 -12.60 -13.69
CA ASN A 101 6.05 -13.39 -14.31
C ASN A 101 4.82 -13.45 -13.41
N GLY A 102 3.68 -13.12 -13.98
CA GLY A 102 2.41 -13.18 -13.25
C GLY A 102 1.25 -12.63 -14.04
N GLU A 103 0.11 -12.65 -13.42
CA GLU A 103 -1.15 -12.10 -13.92
C GLU A 103 -1.85 -11.37 -12.78
N LEU A 104 -2.47 -10.23 -13.08
CA LEU A 104 -3.32 -9.51 -12.14
C LEU A 104 -4.66 -9.22 -12.83
N TRP A 105 -5.77 -9.49 -12.14
CA TRP A 105 -7.11 -9.23 -12.67
C TRP A 105 -8.10 -8.93 -11.55
N HIS A 106 -9.27 -8.46 -11.92
CA HIS A 106 -10.40 -8.30 -11.00
C HIS A 106 -11.46 -9.36 -11.31
N THR A 107 -12.09 -9.94 -10.28
CA THR A 107 -13.00 -11.09 -10.44
C THR A 107 -14.29 -10.76 -11.16
N ALA A 108 -14.76 -9.51 -11.14
CA ALA A 108 -16.04 -9.11 -11.73
C ALA A 108 -15.93 -8.30 -13.02
N VAL A 109 -14.86 -7.52 -13.19
CA VAL A 109 -14.72 -6.60 -14.35
C VAL A 109 -13.31 -6.63 -14.90
N THR A 110 -13.16 -6.27 -16.17
CA THR A 110 -11.82 -6.00 -16.72
C THR A 110 -11.28 -4.70 -16.15
N PRO A 111 -10.07 -4.68 -15.57
CA PRO A 111 -9.45 -3.46 -15.08
C PRO A 111 -9.23 -2.45 -16.20
N THR A 112 -9.28 -1.17 -15.86
CA THR A 112 -8.97 -0.06 -16.77
C THR A 112 -7.81 0.77 -16.24
N ALA A 113 -7.10 1.46 -17.13
CA ALA A 113 -6.10 2.44 -16.71
C ALA A 113 -6.80 3.61 -16.01
N SER A 114 -6.21 4.09 -14.94
CA SER A 114 -6.63 5.36 -14.36
C SER A 114 -6.20 6.50 -15.27
N THR A 115 -7.11 7.42 -15.54
CA THR A 115 -6.81 8.69 -16.21
C THR A 115 -6.49 9.80 -15.22
N ASP A 116 -6.77 9.57 -13.95
CA ASP A 116 -6.51 10.52 -12.89
C ASP A 116 -5.02 10.52 -12.52
N TYR A 117 -4.54 11.67 -12.12
CA TYR A 117 -3.17 11.82 -11.67
C TYR A 117 -3.03 11.04 -10.36
N GLY A 118 -2.29 9.95 -10.42
CA GLY A 118 -1.91 9.22 -9.23
C GLY A 118 -1.09 10.13 -8.32
N TYR A 119 -1.28 9.96 -7.04
CA TYR A 119 -0.52 10.65 -6.02
C TYR A 119 0.94 10.20 -6.03
N LEU A 120 1.85 11.13 -5.76
CA LEU A 120 3.21 10.81 -5.37
C LEU A 120 3.17 10.16 -3.98
N GLY A 121 3.22 8.84 -3.94
CA GLY A 121 3.34 8.08 -2.71
C GLY A 121 4.76 7.54 -2.55
N VAL A 122 5.31 7.61 -1.35
CA VAL A 122 6.49 6.82 -1.00
C VAL A 122 6.02 5.41 -0.71
N ILE A 123 6.50 4.43 -1.47
CA ILE A 123 6.28 3.02 -1.13
C ILE A 123 7.41 2.60 -0.24
N ASP A 124 7.05 2.24 0.97
CA ASP A 124 8.00 1.79 1.95
C ASP A 124 8.50 0.38 1.64
N GLY A 125 9.76 0.14 1.97
CA GLY A 125 10.39 -1.15 1.73
C GLY A 125 10.84 -1.39 0.28
N VAL A 126 10.67 -0.44 -0.63
CA VAL A 126 11.26 -0.50 -1.96
C VAL A 126 12.71 -0.04 -1.87
N THR A 127 13.63 -0.97 -1.93
CA THR A 127 15.07 -0.74 -1.71
C THR A 127 15.85 -0.35 -2.95
N ASP A 128 15.21 -0.32 -4.09
CA ASP A 128 15.83 0.01 -5.37
C ASP A 128 15.94 1.52 -5.63
N GLY A 129 15.74 2.35 -4.62
CA GLY A 129 15.76 3.80 -4.73
C GLY A 129 14.51 4.41 -5.37
N LYS A 130 13.54 3.60 -5.73
CA LYS A 130 12.26 4.05 -6.31
C LYS A 130 11.21 4.28 -5.23
N GLY A 131 11.59 4.76 -4.07
CA GLY A 131 10.66 5.06 -2.97
C GLY A 131 9.57 6.08 -3.31
N ILE A 132 9.65 6.70 -4.48
CA ILE A 132 8.64 7.61 -4.99
C ILE A 132 8.10 7.01 -6.28
N ILE A 133 6.84 6.56 -6.24
CA ILE A 133 6.13 6.27 -7.47
C ILE A 133 5.76 7.61 -8.10
N SER A 134 6.47 7.94 -9.16
CA SER A 134 6.07 9.07 -10.00
C SER A 134 4.70 8.75 -10.59
N ALA A 135 3.73 9.57 -10.27
CA ALA A 135 2.42 9.53 -10.88
C ALA A 135 2.53 9.96 -12.34
N SER A 136 2.98 9.09 -13.22
CA SER A 136 2.71 9.29 -14.63
C SER A 136 1.27 8.86 -14.92
N LYS A 137 0.61 9.54 -15.84
CA LYS A 137 -0.66 9.09 -16.40
C LYS A 137 -0.48 7.63 -16.83
N ASN A 138 -1.37 6.74 -16.42
CA ASN A 138 -1.42 5.31 -16.75
C ASN A 138 -0.64 4.35 -15.82
N LEU A 139 -0.19 4.77 -14.66
CA LEU A 139 0.42 3.85 -13.71
C LEU A 139 -0.59 3.10 -12.84
N ALA A 140 -1.77 3.67 -12.63
CA ALA A 140 -2.78 3.03 -11.81
C ALA A 140 -3.75 2.21 -12.65
N PHE A 141 -4.15 1.07 -12.14
CA PHE A 141 -5.24 0.27 -12.66
C PHE A 141 -6.38 0.30 -11.65
N GLN A 142 -7.59 0.40 -12.20
CA GLN A 142 -8.77 0.62 -11.39
C GLN A 142 -9.88 -0.37 -11.75
N ALA A 143 -10.72 -0.66 -10.77
CA ALA A 143 -11.91 -1.48 -10.93
C ALA A 143 -13.06 -0.95 -10.09
N LYS A 144 -14.24 -1.45 -10.39
CA LYS A 144 -15.49 -1.21 -9.68
C LYS A 144 -16.24 -2.54 -9.47
N THR A 145 -17.42 -2.50 -8.88
CA THR A 145 -18.22 -3.70 -8.62
C THR A 145 -17.58 -4.58 -7.54
N TRP A 146 -17.44 -4.03 -6.35
CA TRP A 146 -16.74 -4.66 -5.25
C TRP A 146 -17.56 -5.57 -4.37
N TRP A 147 -18.90 -5.40 -4.38
CA TRP A 147 -19.77 -6.13 -3.48
C TRP A 147 -21.01 -6.62 -4.18
N ASN A 148 -21.28 -7.90 -4.09
CA ASN A 148 -22.53 -8.47 -4.56
C ASN A 148 -23.53 -8.53 -3.40
N SER A 149 -24.47 -7.58 -3.35
CA SER A 149 -25.46 -7.49 -2.29
C SER A 149 -26.45 -8.67 -2.26
N SER A 150 -26.66 -9.34 -3.41
CA SER A 150 -27.56 -10.48 -3.49
C SER A 150 -26.97 -11.74 -2.87
N THR A 151 -25.67 -11.90 -2.93
CA THR A 151 -24.96 -13.07 -2.39
C THR A 151 -24.19 -12.78 -1.10
N GLY A 152 -24.03 -11.51 -0.74
CA GLY A 152 -23.18 -11.08 0.38
C GLY A 152 -21.68 -11.32 0.15
N LYS A 153 -21.26 -11.60 -1.08
CA LYS A 153 -19.85 -11.88 -1.43
C LYS A 153 -19.17 -10.66 -2.01
N ALA A 154 -17.91 -10.48 -1.67
CA ALA A 154 -17.06 -9.46 -2.25
C ALA A 154 -16.36 -9.97 -3.52
N ASN A 155 -16.10 -9.06 -4.46
CA ASN A 155 -15.18 -9.27 -5.57
C ASN A 155 -13.78 -8.82 -5.16
N SER A 156 -12.75 -9.31 -5.83
CA SER A 156 -11.37 -9.12 -5.41
C SER A 156 -10.44 -8.78 -6.57
N TRP A 157 -9.33 -8.13 -6.26
CA TRP A 157 -8.13 -8.23 -7.05
C TRP A 157 -7.51 -9.61 -6.86
N MET A 158 -7.12 -10.22 -7.96
CA MET A 158 -6.44 -11.50 -7.99
C MET A 158 -5.05 -11.34 -8.59
N ILE A 159 -4.07 -11.93 -7.95
CA ILE A 159 -2.69 -11.99 -8.42
C ILE A 159 -2.31 -13.46 -8.52
N LYS A 160 -1.67 -13.83 -9.62
CA LYS A 160 -1.11 -15.15 -9.83
C LYS A 160 0.35 -15.00 -10.21
N CYS A 161 1.23 -15.75 -9.59
CA CYS A 161 2.63 -15.83 -9.96
C CYS A 161 3.21 -17.24 -9.69
N SER A 162 4.45 -17.46 -10.08
CA SER A 162 5.22 -18.65 -9.74
C SER A 162 6.40 -18.25 -8.86
N THR A 163 6.65 -19.04 -7.85
CA THR A 163 7.84 -18.95 -6.99
C THR A 163 8.73 -20.18 -7.11
N SER A 164 8.52 -20.98 -8.16
CA SER A 164 9.28 -22.20 -8.41
C SER A 164 10.78 -21.94 -8.46
N GLY A 165 11.55 -22.73 -7.73
CA GLY A 165 13.01 -22.58 -7.65
C GLY A 165 13.48 -21.38 -6.81
N ILE A 166 12.56 -20.60 -6.23
CA ILE A 166 12.91 -19.50 -5.34
C ILE A 166 13.01 -20.03 -3.92
N THR A 167 14.14 -19.70 -3.29
CA THR A 167 14.39 -19.92 -1.87
C THR A 167 14.79 -18.60 -1.24
N GLY A 168 14.42 -18.35 -0.02
CA GLY A 168 14.74 -17.09 0.64
C GLY A 168 14.36 -17.11 2.11
N THR A 169 14.71 -16.02 2.78
CA THR A 169 14.47 -15.82 4.21
C THR A 169 13.24 -14.96 4.48
N HIS A 170 12.84 -14.16 3.51
CA HIS A 170 11.67 -13.28 3.60
C HIS A 170 11.02 -13.13 2.23
N VAL A 171 9.72 -12.99 2.23
CA VAL A 171 8.92 -12.66 1.04
C VAL A 171 7.83 -11.66 1.43
N SER A 172 7.59 -10.66 0.60
CA SER A 172 6.60 -9.62 0.89
C SER A 172 5.74 -9.26 -0.31
N LEU A 173 4.55 -8.78 -0.02
CA LEU A 173 3.68 -8.08 -0.95
C LEU A 173 3.69 -6.59 -0.62
N GLN A 174 4.11 -5.79 -1.57
CA GLN A 174 4.12 -4.33 -1.48
C GLN A 174 3.02 -3.75 -2.35
N LEU A 175 2.21 -2.89 -1.78
CA LEU A 175 1.04 -2.31 -2.42
C LEU A 175 1.04 -0.79 -2.28
N ALA A 176 0.64 -0.09 -3.33
CA ALA A 176 0.09 1.24 -3.24
C ALA A 176 -1.35 1.20 -3.77
N THR A 177 -2.29 1.41 -2.89
CA THR A 177 -3.72 1.33 -3.16
C THR A 177 -4.38 2.68 -2.99
N LEU A 178 -5.48 2.91 -3.68
CA LEU A 178 -6.23 4.15 -3.55
C LEU A 178 -7.73 3.95 -3.81
N ASN A 179 -8.53 4.85 -3.25
CA ASN A 179 -9.93 5.01 -3.59
C ASN A 179 -10.12 6.31 -4.36
N TYR A 180 -10.75 6.25 -5.53
CA TYR A 180 -11.02 7.42 -6.36
C TYR A 180 -12.29 8.17 -5.96
N SER A 181 -13.12 7.56 -5.13
CA SER A 181 -14.37 8.15 -4.68
C SER A 181 -14.81 7.57 -3.34
N VAL A 182 -15.64 8.33 -2.63
CA VAL A 182 -16.41 7.81 -1.51
C VAL A 182 -17.29 6.64 -2.00
N GLY A 183 -17.51 5.68 -1.14
CA GLY A 183 -18.26 4.48 -1.51
C GLY A 183 -17.39 3.32 -2.01
N ALA A 184 -16.10 3.51 -2.27
CA ALA A 184 -15.18 2.41 -2.54
C ALA A 184 -14.81 1.66 -1.24
N PRO A 185 -14.38 0.39 -1.34
CA PRO A 185 -14.09 -0.42 -0.14
C PRO A 185 -13.03 0.21 0.75
N ARG A 186 -13.27 0.18 2.06
CA ARG A 186 -12.36 0.71 3.07
C ARG A 186 -11.43 -0.33 3.65
N TYR A 187 -11.97 -1.50 4.01
CA TYR A 187 -11.27 -2.56 4.73
C TYR A 187 -10.97 -3.73 3.81
N TRP A 188 -9.75 -4.20 3.82
CA TRP A 188 -9.25 -5.22 2.91
C TRP A 188 -8.51 -6.31 3.66
N ASN A 189 -8.80 -7.57 3.30
CA ASN A 189 -7.94 -8.70 3.62
C ASN A 189 -6.98 -8.97 2.47
N VAL A 190 -5.79 -9.45 2.82
CA VAL A 190 -4.86 -10.08 1.90
C VAL A 190 -4.82 -11.56 2.25
N GLU A 191 -5.06 -12.38 1.26
CA GLU A 191 -5.15 -13.82 1.43
C GLU A 191 -4.37 -14.53 0.33
N TRP A 192 -3.88 -15.74 0.63
CA TRP A 192 -3.17 -16.55 -0.34
C TRP A 192 -3.74 -17.96 -0.47
N SER A 193 -3.48 -18.61 -1.62
CA SER A 193 -3.84 -20.01 -1.90
C SER A 193 -2.91 -20.59 -2.97
N GLU A 194 -2.70 -21.90 -2.95
CA GLU A 194 -2.03 -22.62 -4.04
C GLU A 194 -2.96 -22.88 -5.23
N HIS A 195 -4.27 -22.89 -5.02
CA HIS A 195 -5.25 -23.35 -6.02
C HIS A 195 -6.04 -22.21 -6.65
N GLY A 196 -6.23 -21.11 -5.94
CA GLY A 196 -6.89 -19.91 -6.48
C GLY A 196 -8.40 -20.07 -6.75
N ASN A 197 -9.03 -21.10 -6.19
CA ASN A 197 -10.45 -21.36 -6.36
C ASN A 197 -11.29 -20.37 -5.54
N GLU A 198 -12.47 -19.99 -6.05
CA GLU A 198 -13.38 -19.07 -5.35
C GLU A 198 -13.84 -19.60 -3.98
N ASP A 199 -14.09 -20.91 -3.91
CA ASP A 199 -14.47 -21.62 -2.69
C ASP A 199 -13.27 -22.37 -2.04
N GLY A 200 -12.04 -22.04 -2.48
CA GLY A 200 -10.84 -22.73 -2.06
C GLY A 200 -10.34 -22.33 -0.68
N GLU A 201 -9.29 -23.00 -0.28
CA GLU A 201 -8.60 -22.80 0.99
C GLU A 201 -7.75 -21.53 0.95
N TRP A 202 -8.39 -20.39 1.27
CA TRP A 202 -7.71 -19.12 1.38
C TRP A 202 -7.22 -18.90 2.80
N THR A 203 -5.94 -18.60 2.93
CA THR A 203 -5.32 -18.24 4.21
C THR A 203 -5.09 -16.74 4.25
N LYS A 204 -5.66 -16.06 5.25
CA LYS A 204 -5.40 -14.65 5.49
C LYS A 204 -3.96 -14.47 5.97
N VAL A 205 -3.24 -13.55 5.32
CA VAL A 205 -1.83 -13.22 5.62
C VAL A 205 -1.65 -11.77 6.05
N GLY A 206 -2.64 -10.94 5.82
CA GLY A 206 -2.60 -9.54 6.23
C GLY A 206 -3.90 -8.82 5.98
N GLU A 207 -3.91 -7.56 6.34
CA GLU A 207 -5.02 -6.66 6.13
C GLU A 207 -4.52 -5.23 5.97
N TYR A 208 -5.31 -4.39 5.33
CA TYR A 208 -5.07 -2.95 5.28
C TYR A 208 -6.38 -2.18 5.21
N THR A 209 -6.28 -0.91 5.59
CA THR A 209 -7.40 0.03 5.56
C THR A 209 -7.02 1.21 4.68
N ILE A 210 -7.81 1.49 3.65
CA ILE A 210 -7.67 2.72 2.88
C ILE A 210 -8.35 3.84 3.68
N PRO A 211 -7.64 4.94 4.01
CA PRO A 211 -8.21 6.02 4.79
C PRO A 211 -9.37 6.69 4.05
N ASP A 212 -10.18 7.43 4.78
CA ASP A 212 -11.26 8.21 4.18
C ASP A 212 -10.71 9.29 3.24
N VAL A 213 -11.50 9.63 2.24
CA VAL A 213 -11.19 10.76 1.35
C VAL A 213 -11.28 12.04 2.17
N VAL A 214 -10.17 12.73 2.30
CA VAL A 214 -10.13 14.03 2.97
C VAL A 214 -10.35 15.12 1.93
N GLN A 215 -11.41 15.89 2.07
CA GLN A 215 -11.59 17.12 1.30
C GLN A 215 -10.76 18.24 1.93
N TRP A 216 -9.87 18.82 1.16
CA TRP A 216 -8.98 19.88 1.61
C TRP A 216 -9.22 21.16 0.81
N GLY A 217 -10.32 21.86 1.13
CA GLY A 217 -10.65 23.17 0.55
C GLY A 217 -11.07 23.15 -0.93
N ASN A 218 -11.21 24.32 -1.53
CA ASN A 218 -11.73 24.53 -2.89
C ASN A 218 -10.64 24.68 -3.97
N THR A 219 -9.50 24.05 -3.85
CA THR A 219 -8.40 24.13 -4.82
C THR A 219 -8.14 22.79 -5.51
N LEU A 220 -7.23 22.74 -6.45
CA LEU A 220 -6.84 21.55 -7.23
C LEU A 220 -6.50 20.28 -6.40
N TYR A 221 -6.36 20.43 -5.10
CA TYR A 221 -6.10 19.34 -4.14
C TYR A 221 -7.36 18.83 -3.45
N GLU A 222 -8.54 19.33 -3.81
CA GLU A 222 -9.84 18.99 -3.20
C GLU A 222 -10.28 17.55 -3.39
N GLN A 223 -9.72 16.90 -4.37
CA GLN A 223 -10.05 15.52 -4.69
C GLN A 223 -8.84 14.62 -4.47
N LEU A 224 -8.26 14.71 -3.30
CA LEU A 224 -7.26 13.74 -2.92
C LEU A 224 -7.92 12.40 -2.71
N ASN A 225 -7.66 11.51 -3.64
CA ASN A 225 -8.03 10.12 -3.51
C ASN A 225 -7.39 9.58 -2.23
N ALA A 226 -8.17 8.92 -1.41
CA ALA A 226 -7.61 8.24 -0.25
C ALA A 226 -6.66 7.15 -0.75
N TRP A 227 -5.45 7.15 -0.27
CA TRP A 227 -4.42 6.20 -0.66
C TRP A 227 -3.74 5.56 0.56
N LYS A 228 -3.20 4.36 0.37
CA LYS A 228 -2.48 3.61 1.38
C LYS A 228 -1.33 2.85 0.76
N ASN A 229 -0.14 3.05 1.30
CA ASN A 229 0.99 2.16 1.07
C ASN A 229 0.96 1.06 2.11
N THR A 230 1.20 -0.15 1.67
CA THR A 230 1.14 -1.33 2.54
C THR A 230 2.27 -2.28 2.16
N ASN A 231 2.98 -2.77 3.16
CA ASN A 231 3.95 -3.84 3.03
C ASN A 231 3.50 -4.99 3.94
N ILE A 232 3.24 -6.15 3.35
CA ILE A 232 2.75 -7.33 4.05
C ILE A 232 3.80 -8.42 3.91
N GLU A 233 4.32 -8.89 5.04
CA GLU A 233 5.16 -10.08 5.05
C GLU A 233 4.30 -11.30 4.73
N LEU A 234 4.73 -12.07 3.74
CA LEU A 234 4.06 -13.27 3.30
C LEU A 234 4.70 -14.51 3.95
N PRO A 235 3.94 -15.59 4.15
CA PRO A 235 4.50 -16.84 4.64
C PRO A 235 5.57 -17.41 3.70
N LEU A 236 6.64 -17.97 4.24
CA LEU A 236 7.68 -18.62 3.45
C LEU A 236 7.18 -19.84 2.68
N ASP A 237 6.05 -20.42 3.10
CA ASP A 237 5.38 -21.52 2.41
C ASP A 237 4.94 -21.19 0.98
N LEU A 238 4.89 -19.88 0.62
CA LEU A 238 4.67 -19.47 -0.75
C LEU A 238 5.88 -19.75 -1.65
N LEU A 239 7.08 -19.88 -1.10
CA LEU A 239 8.29 -20.08 -1.89
C LEU A 239 8.38 -21.51 -2.41
N GLY A 240 9.01 -21.68 -3.57
CA GLY A 240 9.18 -22.98 -4.21
C GLY A 240 7.93 -23.54 -4.93
N LYS A 241 6.82 -22.80 -4.96
CA LYS A 241 5.55 -23.24 -5.55
C LYS A 241 5.50 -22.94 -7.05
N SER A 242 4.98 -23.88 -7.82
CA SER A 242 4.74 -23.68 -9.26
C SER A 242 3.68 -22.60 -9.52
N THR A 243 2.73 -22.48 -8.61
CA THR A 243 1.67 -21.46 -8.68
C THR A 243 1.33 -20.96 -7.28
N VAL A 244 1.20 -19.66 -7.17
CA VAL A 244 0.74 -18.96 -5.97
C VAL A 244 -0.33 -17.98 -6.39
N TYR A 245 -1.43 -17.97 -5.67
CA TYR A 245 -2.49 -16.97 -5.79
C TYR A 245 -2.53 -16.09 -4.56
N LEU A 246 -2.62 -14.78 -4.79
CA LEU A 246 -2.95 -13.80 -3.76
C LEU A 246 -4.25 -13.12 -4.15
N ARG A 247 -5.07 -12.78 -3.17
CA ARG A 247 -6.23 -11.92 -3.41
C ARG A 247 -6.28 -10.78 -2.40
N LEU A 248 -6.69 -9.61 -2.91
CA LEU A 248 -7.04 -8.46 -2.11
C LEU A 248 -8.57 -8.36 -2.16
N ILE A 249 -9.22 -8.63 -1.05
CA ILE A 249 -10.67 -8.75 -0.98
C ILE A 249 -11.25 -7.84 0.11
N PRO A 250 -12.31 -7.06 -0.19
CA PRO A 250 -13.02 -6.33 0.85
C PRO A 250 -13.45 -7.26 1.99
N SER A 251 -13.02 -6.96 3.21
CA SER A 251 -13.31 -7.80 4.39
C SER A 251 -14.70 -7.56 4.96
N ALA A 252 -15.36 -6.47 4.58
CA ALA A 252 -16.70 -6.11 4.99
C ALA A 252 -17.37 -5.21 3.95
N ASN A 253 -18.71 -5.16 3.95
CA ASN A 253 -19.46 -4.20 3.14
C ASN A 253 -19.42 -2.80 3.77
N LYS A 254 -18.22 -2.23 3.84
CA LYS A 254 -17.91 -0.93 4.42
C LYS A 254 -17.12 -0.08 3.45
N ALA A 255 -17.56 1.15 3.27
CA ALA A 255 -16.95 2.09 2.35
C ALA A 255 -16.23 3.23 3.06
N GLY A 256 -15.29 3.86 2.35
CA GLY A 256 -14.73 5.15 2.72
C GLY A 256 -15.78 6.26 2.63
N THR A 257 -15.63 7.27 3.45
CA THR A 257 -16.56 8.41 3.51
C THR A 257 -15.82 9.69 3.88
N THR A 258 -16.44 10.82 3.61
CA THR A 258 -15.91 12.13 4.04
C THR A 258 -16.42 12.57 5.42
N THR A 259 -17.50 11.96 5.93
CA THR A 259 -18.20 12.51 7.10
C THR A 259 -18.69 11.48 8.10
N THR A 260 -18.82 10.22 7.77
CA THR A 260 -19.47 9.22 8.61
C THR A 260 -18.70 7.91 8.61
N TYR A 261 -17.92 7.68 9.64
CA TYR A 261 -17.14 6.47 9.81
C TYR A 261 -18.05 5.25 10.00
N ASP A 262 -17.72 4.15 9.33
CA ASP A 262 -18.27 2.81 9.49
C ASP A 262 -19.78 2.63 9.24
N THR A 263 -20.49 3.64 8.79
CA THR A 263 -21.92 3.53 8.43
C THR A 263 -22.14 3.39 6.94
N ALA A 264 -21.21 3.88 6.11
CA ALA A 264 -21.33 3.80 4.66
C ALA A 264 -21.11 2.37 4.17
N VAL A 265 -21.89 1.94 3.21
CA VAL A 265 -21.73 0.66 2.51
C VAL A 265 -21.11 0.85 1.14
N ILE A 266 -20.51 -0.20 0.62
CA ILE A 266 -19.85 -0.18 -0.68
C ILE A 266 -20.86 0.14 -1.78
N ASN A 267 -20.52 1.14 -2.58
CA ASN A 267 -21.24 1.48 -3.81
C ASN A 267 -20.50 0.86 -5.00
N ASN A 268 -21.12 -0.03 -5.72
CA ASN A 268 -20.50 -0.75 -6.84
C ASN A 268 -20.12 0.12 -8.04
N ASN A 269 -20.57 1.35 -8.10
CA ASN A 269 -20.10 2.34 -9.08
C ASN A 269 -18.84 3.07 -8.64
N SER A 270 -18.47 2.94 -7.36
CA SER A 270 -17.26 3.56 -6.81
C SER A 270 -16.02 2.76 -7.16
N THR A 271 -14.97 3.49 -7.48
CA THR A 271 -13.74 2.94 -8.02
C THR A 271 -12.65 2.89 -6.95
N SER A 272 -12.02 1.73 -6.83
CA SER A 272 -10.77 1.53 -6.10
C SER A 272 -9.70 1.06 -7.07
N GLY A 273 -8.44 1.33 -6.77
CA GLY A 273 -7.36 1.03 -7.67
C GLY A 273 -6.05 0.65 -6.98
N LEU A 274 -5.15 0.18 -7.82
CA LEU A 274 -3.78 -0.16 -7.47
C LEU A 274 -2.85 0.73 -8.29
N MET A 275 -1.95 1.44 -7.63
CA MET A 275 -0.90 2.24 -8.30
C MET A 275 0.39 1.43 -8.44
N TYR A 276 0.57 0.47 -7.56
CA TYR A 276 1.74 -0.37 -7.51
C TYR A 276 1.41 -1.69 -6.81
N VAL A 277 1.93 -2.76 -7.36
CA VAL A 277 1.91 -4.09 -6.75
C VAL A 277 3.28 -4.72 -7.00
N SER A 278 3.93 -5.25 -5.98
CA SER A 278 5.17 -5.98 -6.14
C SER A 278 5.25 -7.13 -5.14
N ILE A 279 5.65 -8.29 -5.62
CA ILE A 279 6.00 -9.44 -4.79
C ILE A 279 7.51 -9.56 -4.85
N ARG A 280 8.15 -9.50 -3.68
CA ARG A 280 9.61 -9.48 -3.56
C ARG A 280 10.09 -10.43 -2.49
N TYR A 281 11.34 -10.85 -2.58
CA TYR A 281 11.96 -11.72 -1.60
C TYR A 281 13.42 -11.33 -1.34
N ASN A 282 13.95 -11.82 -0.23
CA ASN A 282 15.38 -11.82 0.10
C ASN A 282 15.91 -13.24 0.03
N LYS A 283 17.08 -13.37 -0.56
CA LYS A 283 17.82 -14.64 -0.59
C LYS A 283 18.30 -15.06 0.78
#